data_7bd0480a1184d7b9d5eb34348b29d901
#
_entry.id   7bd0480a1184d7b9d5eb34348b29d901
#
_cell.length_a   1.000
_cell.length_b   1.000
_cell.length_c   1.000
_cell.angle_alpha   90.00
_cell.angle_beta   90.00
_cell.angle_gamma   90.00
#
_symmetry.space_group_name_H-M   'P 1'
#
loop_
_entity.id
_entity.type
_entity.pdbx_description
1 polymer ?
#
loop_
_entity_poly.entity_id
_entity_poly.type
_entity_poly.pdbx_seq_one_letter_code
_entity_poly.pdbx_strand_id
1 'polypeptide(L)'
;LGDVYKRQALYGAGWILIFSTDVSKKETDKDTMIFRHQMPPPPPSEWISIAFSQFNMVRLIDVPPDLSWELHNALTIARLRREPHQYSQGVTEIALNSSYWYAEGSDTMLARQLILQLVLTLEQHGFTVYASVDQKNTYQEHRSETDTWHLCRPIGWKPGMPVFHR
;
A
#
# COMPACT_ATOMS: atom_id res chain seq x y z
N LEU A 1 4.57 11.73 -1.87
CA LEU A 1 3.21 12.26 -2.06
C LEU A 1 2.91 12.67 -3.51
N GLY A 2 3.86 13.31 -4.23
CA GLY A 2 3.62 13.77 -5.61
C GLY A 2 3.26 12.66 -6.62
N ASP A 3 3.75 11.45 -6.45
CA ASP A 3 3.52 10.34 -7.38
C ASP A 3 2.13 9.71 -7.22
N VAL A 4 1.53 9.76 -6.04
CA VAL A 4 0.15 9.29 -5.80
C VAL A 4 -0.83 10.14 -6.58
N TYR A 5 -0.74 11.47 -6.47
CA TYR A 5 -1.64 12.40 -7.18
C TYR A 5 -1.53 12.27 -8.70
N LYS A 6 -0.34 12.05 -9.24
CA LYS A 6 -0.15 11.81 -10.67
C LYS A 6 -0.88 10.55 -11.13
N ARG A 7 -0.81 9.46 -10.35
CA ARG A 7 -1.49 8.20 -10.68
C ARG A 7 -3.00 8.33 -10.57
N GLN A 8 -3.50 9.03 -9.56
CA GLN A 8 -4.93 9.34 -9.42
C GLN A 8 -5.44 10.14 -10.62
N ALA A 9 -4.70 11.16 -11.05
CA ALA A 9 -5.05 11.98 -12.20
C ALA A 9 -5.05 11.15 -13.50
N LEU A 10 -4.05 10.32 -13.73
CA LEU A 10 -3.98 9.41 -14.88
C LEU A 10 -5.15 8.44 -14.87
N TYR A 11 -5.46 7.83 -13.72
CA TYR A 11 -6.59 6.91 -13.57
C TYR A 11 -7.92 7.59 -13.90
N GLY A 12 -8.17 8.77 -13.34
CA GLY A 12 -9.38 9.56 -13.63
C GLY A 12 -9.50 9.99 -15.09
N ALA A 13 -8.37 10.13 -15.78
CA ALA A 13 -8.33 10.41 -17.24
C ALA A 13 -8.41 9.13 -18.10
N GLY A 14 -8.59 7.96 -17.50
CA GLY A 14 -8.71 6.69 -18.21
C GLY A 14 -7.38 5.96 -18.48
N TRP A 15 -6.26 6.46 -17.96
CA TRP A 15 -4.96 5.77 -18.07
C TRP A 15 -4.77 4.81 -16.92
N ILE A 16 -4.94 3.52 -17.19
CA ILE A 16 -4.86 2.46 -16.20
C ILE A 16 -3.47 1.84 -16.21
N LEU A 17 -2.83 1.77 -15.05
CA LEU A 17 -1.56 1.07 -14.89
C LEU A 17 -1.78 -0.42 -15.13
N ILE A 18 -1.05 -1.00 -16.07
CA ILE A 18 -1.12 -2.43 -16.38
C ILE A 18 -0.07 -3.18 -15.58
N PHE A 19 1.16 -2.70 -15.60
CA PHE A 19 2.26 -3.24 -14.81
C PHE A 19 3.41 -2.24 -14.70
N SER A 20 4.26 -2.48 -13.73
CA SER A 20 5.56 -1.84 -13.55
C SER A 20 6.65 -2.88 -13.83
N THR A 21 7.72 -2.48 -14.47
CA THR A 21 8.85 -3.36 -14.75
C THR A 21 10.17 -2.61 -14.62
N ASP A 22 11.14 -3.25 -14.01
CA ASP A 22 12.51 -2.79 -14.04
C ASP A 22 13.20 -3.36 -15.30
N VAL A 23 13.55 -2.49 -16.23
CA VAL A 23 14.25 -2.85 -17.48
C VAL A 23 15.74 -2.51 -17.43
N SER A 24 16.20 -1.94 -16.34
CA SER A 24 17.59 -1.53 -16.14
C SER A 24 18.29 -2.44 -15.12
N LYS A 25 19.55 -2.75 -15.37
CA LYS A 25 20.41 -3.42 -14.39
C LYS A 25 21.08 -2.45 -13.42
N LYS A 26 20.75 -1.15 -13.49
CA LYS A 26 21.30 -0.13 -12.61
C LYS A 26 20.41 0.03 -11.40
N GLU A 27 20.96 -0.14 -10.22
CA GLU A 27 20.24 -0.01 -8.92
C GLU A 27 19.58 1.36 -8.70
N THR A 28 19.99 2.37 -9.45
CA THR A 28 19.50 3.76 -9.34
C THR A 28 18.38 4.10 -10.31
N ASP A 29 18.05 3.22 -11.25
CA ASP A 29 17.00 3.47 -12.23
C ASP A 29 15.62 3.23 -11.61
N LYS A 30 14.65 4.05 -12.07
CA LYS A 30 13.27 3.93 -11.66
C LYS A 30 12.54 2.92 -12.55
N ASP A 31 11.57 2.23 -11.96
CA ASP A 31 10.70 1.32 -12.69
C ASP A 31 9.99 2.01 -13.86
N THR A 32 9.89 1.31 -14.96
CA THR A 32 9.08 1.71 -16.11
C THR A 32 7.63 1.28 -15.89
N MET A 33 6.72 2.24 -15.92
CA MET A 33 5.29 1.99 -15.77
C MET A 33 4.59 2.00 -17.12
N ILE A 34 3.82 0.96 -17.39
CA ILE A 34 3.05 0.82 -18.63
C ILE A 34 1.57 1.06 -18.34
N PHE A 35 0.99 2.01 -19.06
CA PHE A 35 -0.42 2.39 -18.94
C PHE A 35 -1.19 2.03 -20.20
N ARG A 36 -2.47 1.70 -20.04
CA ARG A 36 -3.43 1.52 -21.12
C ARG A 36 -4.54 2.55 -20.97
N HIS A 37 -4.85 3.22 -22.05
CA HIS A 37 -6.00 4.12 -22.09
C HIS A 37 -7.29 3.33 -22.31
N GLN A 38 -8.31 3.58 -21.50
CA GLN A 38 -9.66 3.03 -21.67
C GLN A 38 -10.71 4.13 -21.75
N MET A 39 -11.74 3.88 -22.54
CA MET A 39 -12.94 4.71 -22.65
C MET A 39 -14.20 3.83 -22.49
N PRO A 40 -15.13 4.19 -21.61
CA PRO A 40 -15.10 5.32 -20.69
C PRO A 40 -14.01 5.13 -19.61
N PRO A 41 -13.56 6.23 -18.96
CA PRO A 41 -12.64 6.16 -17.84
C PRO A 41 -13.30 5.38 -16.67
N PRO A 42 -12.50 4.82 -15.75
CA PRO A 42 -13.04 4.14 -14.58
C PRO A 42 -13.85 5.12 -13.71
N PRO A 43 -14.77 4.59 -12.89
CA PRO A 43 -15.55 5.43 -11.99
C PRO A 43 -14.65 6.19 -11.01
N PRO A 44 -15.06 7.37 -10.55
CA PRO A 44 -14.35 8.10 -9.50
C PRO A 44 -14.11 7.19 -8.29
N SER A 45 -12.91 7.26 -7.74
CA SER A 45 -12.47 6.35 -6.68
C SER A 45 -11.87 7.09 -5.49
N GLU A 46 -12.06 6.54 -4.31
CA GLU A 46 -11.33 6.90 -3.10
C GLU A 46 -9.97 6.21 -3.10
N TRP A 47 -8.97 6.89 -2.59
CA TRP A 47 -7.60 6.42 -2.58
C TRP A 47 -7.00 6.45 -1.18
N ILE A 48 -6.26 5.40 -0.85
CA ILE A 48 -5.46 5.28 0.36
C ILE A 48 -4.08 4.74 0.00
N SER A 49 -3.13 4.86 0.91
CA SER A 49 -1.83 4.23 0.73
C SER A 49 -1.36 3.55 2.00
N ILE A 50 -0.62 2.45 1.83
CA ILE A 50 0.04 1.73 2.91
C ILE A 50 1.52 1.65 2.58
N ALA A 51 2.35 2.25 3.41
CA ALA A 51 3.79 2.18 3.28
C ALA A 51 4.38 1.25 4.34
N PHE A 52 5.19 0.31 3.86
CA PHE A 52 6.04 -0.50 4.72
C PHE A 52 7.36 0.26 4.88
N SER A 53 7.79 0.54 6.09
CA SER A 53 8.99 1.32 6.31
C SER A 53 9.81 0.78 7.46
N GLN A 54 11.09 1.09 7.45
CA GLN A 54 12.05 0.54 8.38
C GLN A 54 12.00 -1.00 8.37
N PHE A 55 12.27 -1.66 9.49
CA PHE A 55 12.24 -3.12 9.59
C PHE A 55 10.89 -3.66 10.05
N ASN A 56 10.05 -2.79 10.64
CA ASN A 56 8.87 -3.21 11.39
C ASN A 56 7.76 -2.16 11.45
N MET A 57 7.69 -1.24 10.50
CA MET A 57 6.76 -0.14 10.54
C MET A 57 5.74 -0.24 9.41
N VAL A 58 4.47 0.01 9.72
CA VAL A 58 3.39 0.19 8.75
C VAL A 58 2.84 1.60 8.91
N ARG A 59 2.78 2.36 7.83
CA ARG A 59 2.14 3.67 7.78
C ARG A 59 0.88 3.60 6.96
N LEU A 60 -0.22 3.98 7.59
CA LEU A 60 -1.54 4.11 6.97
C LEU A 60 -1.72 5.58 6.57
N ILE A 61 -1.90 5.86 5.28
CA ILE A 61 -1.96 7.19 4.71
C ILE A 61 -3.34 7.42 4.12
N ASP A 62 -4.05 8.44 4.59
CA ASP A 62 -5.41 8.83 4.20
C ASP A 62 -6.43 7.70 4.40
N VAL A 63 -6.16 6.76 5.32
CA VAL A 63 -7.05 5.64 5.64
C VAL A 63 -8.18 6.12 6.56
N PRO A 64 -9.46 5.81 6.25
CA PRO A 64 -10.58 6.12 7.14
C PRO A 64 -10.39 5.53 8.54
N PRO A 65 -10.88 6.21 9.61
CA PRO A 65 -10.64 5.80 11.00
C PRO A 65 -11.13 4.39 11.34
N ASP A 66 -12.29 3.98 10.82
CA ASP A 66 -12.88 2.65 10.99
C ASP A 66 -11.98 1.57 10.37
N LEU A 67 -11.55 1.78 9.13
CA LEU A 67 -10.62 0.87 8.45
C LEU A 67 -9.24 0.87 9.13
N SER A 68 -8.76 2.02 9.58
CA SER A 68 -7.50 2.12 10.33
C SER A 68 -7.52 1.25 11.59
N TRP A 69 -8.64 1.24 12.32
CA TRP A 69 -8.85 0.39 13.48
C TRP A 69 -8.81 -1.11 13.12
N GLU A 70 -9.49 -1.50 12.04
CA GLU A 70 -9.49 -2.90 11.61
C GLU A 70 -8.14 -3.37 11.10
N LEU A 71 -7.41 -2.54 10.36
CA LEU A 71 -6.04 -2.83 9.94
C LEU A 71 -5.09 -2.95 11.14
N HIS A 72 -5.25 -2.10 12.15
CA HIS A 72 -4.53 -2.23 13.41
C HIS A 72 -4.82 -3.60 14.07
N ASN A 73 -6.09 -3.98 14.19
CA ASN A 73 -6.47 -5.28 14.76
C ASN A 73 -5.90 -6.46 13.95
N ALA A 74 -5.92 -6.38 12.62
CA ALA A 74 -5.32 -7.39 11.76
C ALA A 74 -3.81 -7.58 12.02
N LEU A 75 -3.11 -6.52 12.40
CA LEU A 75 -1.69 -6.54 12.71
C LEU A 75 -1.36 -6.98 14.15
N THR A 76 -2.34 -7.10 15.04
CA THR A 76 -2.09 -7.51 16.45
C THR A 76 -1.51 -8.90 16.57
N ILE A 77 -1.70 -9.76 15.56
CA ILE A 77 -1.10 -11.10 15.48
C ILE A 77 0.44 -11.05 15.54
N ALA A 78 1.03 -9.96 15.09
CA ALA A 78 2.48 -9.70 15.12
C ALA A 78 2.99 -9.16 16.46
N ARG A 79 2.13 -8.98 17.45
CA ARG A 79 2.43 -8.25 18.68
C ARG A 79 2.98 -6.85 18.38
N LEU A 80 2.21 -5.85 18.71
CA LEU A 80 2.60 -4.46 18.50
C LEU A 80 3.67 -4.05 19.51
N ARG A 81 4.59 -3.20 19.07
CA ARG A 81 5.63 -2.63 19.93
C ARG A 81 5.08 -1.53 20.83
N ARG A 82 4.08 -0.80 20.32
CA ARG A 82 3.42 0.32 20.99
C ARG A 82 2.05 0.54 20.37
N GLU A 83 1.21 1.29 21.05
CA GLU A 83 -0.06 1.75 20.48
C GLU A 83 0.17 2.55 19.19
N PRO A 84 -0.74 2.46 18.22
CA PRO A 84 -0.70 3.28 17.03
C PRO A 84 -0.68 4.77 17.40
N HIS A 85 0.08 5.56 16.68
CA HIS A 85 0.11 6.99 16.91
C HIS A 85 -0.03 7.76 15.60
N GLN A 86 -0.60 8.94 15.69
CA GLN A 86 -0.69 9.83 14.56
C GLN A 86 0.69 10.47 14.32
N TYR A 87 1.33 10.10 13.24
CA TYR A 87 2.65 10.61 12.86
C TYR A 87 2.56 12.03 12.28
N SER A 88 1.56 12.27 11.44
CA SER A 88 1.23 13.58 10.86
C SER A 88 -0.25 13.58 10.47
N GLN A 89 -0.75 14.69 9.95
CA GLN A 89 -2.11 14.76 9.45
C GLN A 89 -2.34 13.69 8.37
N GLY A 90 -3.37 12.87 8.55
CA GLY A 90 -3.72 11.78 7.63
C GLY A 90 -2.79 10.57 7.66
N VAL A 91 -1.79 10.52 8.56
CA VAL A 91 -0.83 9.41 8.64
C VAL A 91 -0.81 8.79 10.03
N THR A 92 -1.23 7.54 10.12
CA THR A 92 -1.13 6.71 11.32
C THR A 92 0.01 5.72 11.18
N GLU A 93 0.85 5.62 12.20
CA GLU A 93 2.00 4.73 12.24
C GLU A 93 1.77 3.59 13.23
N ILE A 94 1.99 2.35 12.78
CA ILE A 94 1.86 1.12 13.56
C ILE A 94 3.24 0.46 13.61
N ALA A 95 3.78 0.31 14.82
CA ALA A 95 5.08 -0.32 15.05
C ALA A 95 4.90 -1.77 15.50
N LEU A 96 5.43 -2.71 14.71
CA LEU A 96 5.45 -4.14 15.03
C LEU A 96 6.61 -4.48 15.95
N ASN A 97 6.50 -5.56 16.71
CA ASN A 97 7.48 -5.93 17.73
C ASN A 97 8.74 -6.58 17.15
N SER A 98 8.71 -7.06 15.92
CA SER A 98 9.84 -7.72 15.26
C SER A 98 10.11 -7.14 13.87
N SER A 99 11.27 -7.45 13.31
CA SER A 99 11.72 -6.97 12.00
C SER A 99 11.09 -7.78 10.86
N TYR A 100 9.76 -7.79 10.77
CA TYR A 100 9.03 -8.62 9.82
C TYR A 100 9.34 -8.33 8.35
N TRP A 101 9.70 -7.09 8.02
CA TRP A 101 10.09 -6.72 6.64
C TRP A 101 11.51 -7.18 6.29
N TYR A 102 12.24 -7.70 7.28
CA TYR A 102 13.60 -8.26 7.15
C TYR A 102 13.67 -9.67 7.71
N ALA A 103 12.53 -10.39 7.65
CA ALA A 103 12.37 -11.68 8.28
C ALA A 103 13.17 -12.77 7.56
N GLU A 104 13.77 -13.65 8.36
CA GLU A 104 14.45 -14.86 7.91
C GLU A 104 13.80 -16.10 8.58
N GLY A 105 13.94 -17.24 7.92
CA GLY A 105 13.47 -18.51 8.48
C GLY A 105 11.97 -18.53 8.74
N SER A 106 11.56 -18.92 9.96
CA SER A 106 10.16 -19.07 10.37
C SER A 106 9.38 -17.75 10.34
N ASP A 107 10.04 -16.64 10.63
CA ASP A 107 9.39 -15.32 10.69
C ASP A 107 8.92 -14.84 9.31
N THR A 108 9.49 -15.40 8.24
CA THR A 108 9.03 -15.14 6.86
C THR A 108 7.58 -15.57 6.66
N MET A 109 7.17 -16.67 7.27
CA MET A 109 5.78 -17.16 7.20
C MET A 109 4.83 -16.21 7.90
N LEU A 110 5.22 -15.68 9.06
CA LEU A 110 4.41 -14.70 9.77
C LEU A 110 4.31 -13.37 9.00
N ALA A 111 5.41 -12.90 8.41
CA ALA A 111 5.39 -11.72 7.56
C ALA A 111 4.39 -11.88 6.38
N ARG A 112 4.41 -13.04 5.71
CA ARG A 112 3.43 -13.34 4.64
C ARG A 112 2.00 -13.38 5.16
N GLN A 113 1.77 -13.97 6.33
CA GLN A 113 0.46 -14.01 6.96
C GLN A 113 -0.05 -12.59 7.28
N LEU A 114 0.81 -11.70 7.77
CA LEU A 114 0.46 -10.29 8.00
C LEU A 114 0.03 -9.59 6.71
N ILE A 115 0.78 -9.78 5.63
CA ILE A 115 0.44 -9.22 4.32
C ILE A 115 -0.93 -9.73 3.84
N LEU A 116 -1.20 -11.04 3.98
CA LEU A 116 -2.49 -11.63 3.60
C LEU A 116 -3.65 -11.09 4.46
N GLN A 117 -3.44 -10.89 5.76
CA GLN A 117 -4.45 -10.29 6.65
C GLN A 117 -4.75 -8.83 6.27
N LEU A 118 -3.71 -8.05 5.91
CA LEU A 118 -3.91 -6.69 5.42
C LEU A 118 -4.74 -6.68 4.13
N VAL A 119 -4.38 -7.51 3.14
CA VAL A 119 -5.11 -7.60 1.87
C VAL A 119 -6.56 -8.00 2.13
N LEU A 120 -6.81 -9.03 2.94
CA LEU A 120 -8.15 -9.49 3.27
C LEU A 120 -9.00 -8.37 3.91
N THR A 121 -8.45 -7.68 4.90
CA THR A 121 -9.14 -6.57 5.58
C THR A 121 -9.45 -5.43 4.60
N LEU A 122 -8.51 -5.08 3.73
CA LEU A 122 -8.69 -4.05 2.72
C LEU A 122 -9.79 -4.42 1.71
N GLU A 123 -9.81 -5.65 1.21
CA GLU A 123 -10.83 -6.13 0.28
C GLU A 123 -12.22 -6.20 0.92
N GLN A 124 -12.32 -6.55 2.20
CA GLN A 124 -13.59 -6.48 2.95
C GLN A 124 -14.16 -5.07 3.01
N HIS A 125 -13.31 -4.05 2.86
CA HIS A 125 -13.69 -2.63 2.77
C HIS A 125 -13.73 -2.09 1.33
N GLY A 126 -13.63 -2.98 0.34
CA GLY A 126 -13.71 -2.63 -1.08
C GLY A 126 -12.45 -2.06 -1.69
N PHE A 127 -11.36 -1.96 -0.94
CA PHE A 127 -10.08 -1.48 -1.45
C PHE A 127 -9.29 -2.60 -2.10
N THR A 128 -8.77 -2.34 -3.30
CA THR A 128 -7.83 -3.23 -3.99
C THR A 128 -6.50 -2.53 -4.24
N VAL A 129 -5.42 -3.28 -4.24
CA VAL A 129 -4.10 -2.74 -4.57
C VAL A 129 -4.07 -2.36 -6.04
N TYR A 130 -3.90 -1.07 -6.30
CA TYR A 130 -3.74 -0.53 -7.65
C TYR A 130 -2.30 -0.63 -8.13
N ALA A 131 -1.36 -0.29 -7.26
CA ALA A 131 0.06 -0.33 -7.55
C ALA A 131 0.87 -0.58 -6.28
N SER A 132 1.90 -1.40 -6.41
CA SER A 132 3.01 -1.47 -5.46
C SER A 132 4.20 -0.73 -6.06
N VAL A 133 4.83 0.13 -5.27
CA VAL A 133 5.89 1.02 -5.76
C VAL A 133 7.04 1.01 -4.79
N ASP A 134 8.21 0.63 -5.30
CA ASP A 134 9.46 0.81 -4.59
C ASP A 134 9.83 2.30 -4.55
N GLN A 135 9.87 2.89 -3.36
CA GLN A 135 10.28 4.28 -3.18
C GLN A 135 11.77 4.32 -2.78
N LYS A 136 12.65 4.17 -3.76
CA LYS A 136 14.09 4.35 -3.53
C LYS A 136 14.37 5.84 -3.23
N ASN A 137 14.78 6.14 -2.01
CA ASN A 137 15.33 7.45 -1.66
C ASN A 137 16.82 7.49 -2.02
N THR A 138 17.18 8.32 -2.98
CA THR A 138 18.54 8.51 -3.50
C THR A 138 19.55 9.03 -2.48
N TYR A 139 19.13 9.38 -1.27
CA TYR A 139 19.96 10.05 -0.27
C TYR A 139 20.32 9.23 0.98
N GLN A 140 19.93 7.97 1.06
CA GLN A 140 20.29 7.12 2.20
C GLN A 140 20.80 5.75 1.74
N GLU A 141 22.09 5.62 1.62
CA GLU A 141 22.83 4.46 1.09
C GLU A 141 22.65 3.12 1.83
N HIS A 142 21.85 3.03 2.89
CA HIS A 142 21.73 1.81 3.72
C HIS A 142 20.34 1.50 4.27
N ARG A 143 19.26 2.09 3.76
CA ARG A 143 17.92 1.68 4.18
C ARG A 143 17.18 1.10 2.98
N SER A 144 17.06 -0.23 2.96
CA SER A 144 16.12 -0.95 2.12
C SER A 144 14.73 -0.34 2.35
N GLU A 145 14.26 0.45 1.41
CA GLU A 145 12.89 0.93 1.41
C GLU A 145 12.02 -0.17 0.85
N THR A 146 11.01 -0.52 1.59
CA THR A 146 10.00 -1.47 1.19
C THR A 146 8.92 -0.77 0.38
N ASP A 147 8.17 -1.54 -0.39
CA ASP A 147 7.13 -1.04 -1.26
C ASP A 147 6.07 -0.21 -0.53
N THR A 148 5.53 0.79 -1.23
CA THR A 148 4.31 1.48 -0.87
C THR A 148 3.17 1.01 -1.76
N TRP A 149 2.09 0.55 -1.14
CA TRP A 149 0.86 0.18 -1.84
C TRP A 149 -0.04 1.40 -2.00
N HIS A 150 -0.51 1.60 -3.20
CA HIS A 150 -1.60 2.52 -3.52
C HIS A 150 -2.85 1.72 -3.82
N LEU A 151 -3.91 2.02 -3.10
CA LEU A 151 -5.17 1.28 -3.16
C LEU A 151 -6.31 2.21 -3.52
N CYS A 152 -7.30 1.69 -4.21
CA CYS A 152 -8.49 2.44 -4.54
C CYS A 152 -9.75 1.59 -4.40
N ARG A 153 -10.88 2.26 -4.18
CA ARG A 153 -12.23 1.70 -4.29
C ARG A 153 -13.16 2.70 -4.97
N PRO A 154 -14.18 2.26 -5.72
CA PRO A 154 -15.17 3.16 -6.29
C PRO A 154 -15.89 3.98 -5.21
N ILE A 155 -16.11 5.27 -5.45
CA ILE A 155 -16.91 6.12 -4.55
C ILE A 155 -18.33 5.53 -4.45
N GLY A 156 -18.85 5.45 -3.22
CA GLY A 156 -20.17 4.87 -2.95
C GLY A 156 -20.19 3.35 -2.84
N TRP A 157 -19.05 2.69 -2.86
CA TRP A 157 -18.95 1.27 -2.53
C TRP A 157 -19.49 1.00 -1.11
N LYS A 158 -20.22 -0.12 -0.96
CA LYS A 158 -20.80 -0.55 0.33
C LYS A 158 -20.44 -2.01 0.57
N PRO A 159 -20.34 -2.46 1.83
CA PRO A 159 -20.15 -3.87 2.16
C PRO A 159 -21.16 -4.78 1.44
N GLY A 160 -20.66 -5.86 0.83
CA GLY A 160 -21.44 -6.78 0.01
C GLY A 160 -21.48 -6.45 -1.48
N MET A 161 -21.00 -5.28 -1.90
CA MET A 161 -20.77 -4.99 -3.31
C MET A 161 -19.53 -5.71 -3.84
N PRO A 162 -19.47 -6.02 -5.16
CA PRO A 162 -18.30 -6.63 -5.74
C PRO A 162 -17.03 -5.80 -5.54
N VAL A 163 -15.92 -6.49 -5.33
CA VAL A 163 -14.58 -5.92 -5.36
C VAL A 163 -13.99 -6.23 -6.72
N PHE A 164 -13.57 -5.19 -7.45
CA PHE A 164 -13.02 -5.37 -8.78
C PHE A 164 -11.53 -5.70 -8.69
N HIS A 165 -11.18 -6.89 -9.17
CA HIS A 165 -9.81 -7.30 -9.42
C HIS A 165 -9.47 -7.03 -10.89
N ARG A 166 -8.20 -6.72 -11.17
CA ARG A 166 -7.69 -6.52 -12.51
C ARG A 166 -7.05 -7.77 -13.05
#